data_1f63998fe0b4a1b2c09e76d059deccf7
#
_entry.id   1f63998fe0b4a1b2c09e76d059deccf7
#
_cell.length_a   1.000
_cell.length_b   1.000
_cell.length_c   1.000
_cell.angle_alpha   90.00
_cell.angle_beta   90.00
_cell.angle_gamma   90.00
#
_symmetry.space_group_name_H-M   'P 1'
#
loop_
_entity.id
_entity.type
_entity.pdbx_description
1 polymer ?
#
loop_
_entity_poly.entity_id
_entity_poly.type
_entity_poly.pdbx_seq_one_letter_code
_entity_poly.pdbx_strand_id
1 'polypeptide(L)'
;MTHPHTTGGCVICRAASEAEAPASPGRRSLLKTAAVLPVAATLGTLGTGRAAVAQAGLPRGRFVIEAGAALIELPDGSIDVRHGVSVVVNGDVIEEVVEGRVAGDLPRVAVSGDLLMPGFISGHTHACSATPTRGIIEGGRSFARPLVLVEDLTDDEMDALTAFNVAELLLSGCTTHVEMSLSLRQAESYVRVAEKWGVRGYPGGMIPGIVPLFPIWFRQDDKALTDAEPAILAEIADNLAFGRRHMGKGNGRILPMMSPHATDTQTPATMQALAAAARELGTGIHIHLAQGAREPQATERMWGLSPTRFCAEHGLMDGVFFGAHMSAFDFAADAALFNDKGAVYSHCPSAGGAGGGTQPYPEALATGMRVNIGIDTHSNDFVENLKLAVLYGQARHALLSGREGAPEMVNPTIWTAVEGATRVAADGLGRPDLGRIRAGAKADLVTVDVAGYLVGTGAMPPEPMNNLMYAHGKSVRHVMTDGVFQVWDGALVVDDPVQVAEAGGKAVQRIWDMLAAEDWFKPTPR
;
A
#
# COMPACT_ATOMS: atom_id res chain seq x y z
N MET A 1 -45.11 7.76 -27.07
CA MET A 1 -44.77 8.22 -25.70
C MET A 1 -43.31 7.88 -25.50
N THR A 2 -42.48 8.89 -25.63
CA THR A 2 -41.03 8.79 -25.67
C THR A 2 -40.48 8.97 -24.24
N HIS A 3 -39.76 7.97 -23.73
CA HIS A 3 -39.01 8.10 -22.48
C HIS A 3 -37.66 8.75 -22.77
N PRO A 4 -37.20 9.70 -21.96
CA PRO A 4 -35.84 10.26 -22.09
C PRO A 4 -34.84 9.38 -21.37
N HIS A 5 -33.81 8.94 -22.07
CA HIS A 5 -32.59 8.36 -21.50
C HIS A 5 -31.79 9.44 -20.77
N THR A 6 -31.64 9.31 -19.47
CA THR A 6 -30.67 10.08 -18.68
C THR A 6 -29.34 9.33 -18.67
N THR A 7 -28.43 9.78 -19.50
CA THR A 7 -27.00 9.40 -19.44
C THR A 7 -26.35 10.10 -18.25
N GLY A 8 -26.03 9.35 -17.21
CA GLY A 8 -25.16 9.80 -16.11
C GLY A 8 -23.73 9.93 -16.60
N GLY A 9 -23.34 11.12 -17.07
CA GLY A 9 -21.97 11.44 -17.41
C GLY A 9 -21.16 11.76 -16.16
N CYS A 10 -19.93 11.28 -16.14
CA CYS A 10 -18.89 11.59 -15.15
C CYS A 10 -18.81 13.09 -14.84
N VAL A 11 -18.87 13.47 -13.57
CA VAL A 11 -18.89 14.87 -13.10
C VAL A 11 -17.62 15.65 -13.49
N ILE A 12 -16.54 14.98 -13.85
CA ILE A 12 -15.26 15.61 -14.25
C ILE A 12 -15.32 16.25 -15.65
N CYS A 13 -16.29 15.89 -16.51
CA CYS A 13 -16.40 16.42 -17.87
C CYS A 13 -17.31 17.65 -18.00
N ARG A 14 -17.91 18.20 -16.94
CA ARG A 14 -18.92 19.27 -17.01
C ARG A 14 -18.58 20.58 -16.32
N ALA A 15 -17.36 20.80 -15.86
CA ALA A 15 -16.95 22.06 -15.22
C ALA A 15 -16.16 23.00 -16.13
N ALA A 16 -16.42 22.99 -17.43
CA ALA A 16 -15.75 23.88 -18.39
C ALA A 16 -16.76 24.55 -19.34
N SER A 17 -17.77 25.24 -18.80
CA SER A 17 -18.44 26.32 -19.52
C SER A 17 -19.21 27.21 -18.53
N GLU A 18 -18.90 28.49 -18.60
CA GLU A 18 -19.63 29.64 -18.03
C GLU A 18 -19.46 29.95 -16.55
N ALA A 19 -18.44 30.76 -16.23
CA ALA A 19 -18.56 31.83 -15.25
C ALA A 19 -17.60 32.97 -15.64
N GLU A 20 -18.14 34.05 -16.10
CA GLU A 20 -17.44 35.35 -16.24
C GLU A 20 -16.96 35.81 -14.87
N ALA A 21 -15.66 36.10 -14.76
CA ALA A 21 -15.07 36.67 -13.56
C ALA A 21 -15.17 38.20 -13.60
N PRO A 22 -15.56 38.86 -12.49
CA PRO A 22 -15.50 40.32 -12.42
C PRO A 22 -14.05 40.81 -12.30
N ALA A 23 -13.71 41.80 -13.09
CA ALA A 23 -12.45 42.48 -13.06
C ALA A 23 -12.19 43.17 -11.73
N SER A 24 -11.06 42.92 -11.08
CA SER A 24 -10.57 43.71 -9.96
C SER A 24 -9.30 44.47 -10.35
N PRO A 25 -9.14 45.73 -9.88
CA PRO A 25 -8.10 46.64 -10.36
C PRO A 25 -6.74 46.36 -9.74
N GLY A 26 -5.72 46.72 -10.50
CA GLY A 26 -4.32 46.43 -10.33
C GLY A 26 -3.70 46.79 -8.98
N ARG A 27 -2.81 45.90 -8.55
CA ARG A 27 -1.65 46.26 -7.72
C ARG A 27 -0.37 46.00 -8.50
N ARG A 28 0.07 46.99 -9.20
CA ARG A 28 1.46 47.13 -9.64
C ARG A 28 2.31 47.68 -8.51
N SER A 29 3.54 47.19 -8.48
CA SER A 29 4.69 47.82 -7.81
C SER A 29 4.80 47.58 -6.28
N LEU A 30 5.64 46.58 -5.96
CA LEU A 30 6.70 46.66 -4.93
C LEU A 30 7.54 45.36 -4.96
N LEU A 31 8.39 45.26 -6.00
CA LEU A 31 9.53 44.38 -5.99
C LEU A 31 10.75 45.23 -6.32
N LYS A 32 11.33 45.82 -5.29
CA LYS A 32 12.70 46.33 -5.35
C LYS A 32 13.47 45.78 -4.16
N THR A 33 14.52 45.03 -4.53
CA THR A 33 15.73 44.75 -3.75
C THR A 33 15.53 44.13 -2.36
N ALA A 34 15.45 42.79 -2.30
CA ALA A 34 16.00 42.03 -1.20
C ALA A 34 17.32 41.41 -1.66
N ALA A 35 18.42 41.91 -1.11
CA ALA A 35 19.73 41.31 -1.27
C ALA A 35 19.70 39.88 -0.75
N VAL A 36 20.03 38.93 -1.61
CA VAL A 36 20.28 37.54 -1.20
C VAL A 36 21.59 37.54 -0.44
N LEU A 37 21.50 37.58 0.87
CA LEU A 37 22.61 37.15 1.72
C LEU A 37 22.65 35.61 1.64
N PRO A 38 23.80 35.00 1.34
CA PRO A 38 23.94 33.57 1.46
C PRO A 38 23.88 33.26 2.97
N VAL A 39 22.77 32.67 3.42
CA VAL A 39 22.76 31.93 4.67
C VAL A 39 23.62 30.71 4.40
N ALA A 40 24.90 30.82 4.70
CA ALA A 40 25.74 29.66 4.92
C ALA A 40 25.15 28.93 6.12
N ALA A 41 24.25 28.01 5.86
CA ALA A 41 23.88 26.99 6.83
C ALA A 41 25.17 26.22 7.10
N THR A 42 25.77 26.49 8.25
CA THR A 42 26.69 25.56 8.89
C THR A 42 25.91 24.29 9.19
N LEU A 43 25.77 23.45 8.17
CA LEU A 43 25.51 22.03 8.32
C LEU A 43 26.76 21.47 8.98
N GLY A 44 26.74 21.49 10.31
CA GLY A 44 27.74 20.78 11.10
C GLY A 44 27.80 19.36 10.54
N THR A 45 29.01 18.92 10.26
CA THR A 45 29.38 17.54 9.98
C THR A 45 28.87 16.62 11.09
N LEU A 46 27.59 16.23 10.99
CA LEU A 46 26.97 15.18 11.79
C LEU A 46 27.13 13.87 11.01
N GLY A 47 28.18 13.24 11.39
CA GLY A 47 28.81 12.01 11.05
C GLY A 47 28.00 10.90 10.35
N THR A 48 28.62 10.42 9.31
CA THR A 48 28.37 9.17 8.56
C THR A 48 28.45 7.87 9.41
N GLY A 49 28.36 7.99 10.74
CA GLY A 49 28.45 6.87 11.68
C GLY A 49 27.18 6.61 12.51
N ARG A 50 26.12 7.43 12.38
CA ARG A 50 25.00 7.37 13.34
C ARG A 50 24.03 6.21 13.11
N ALA A 51 23.73 5.81 11.88
CA ALA A 51 22.76 4.74 11.63
C ALA A 51 23.31 3.34 12.02
N ALA A 52 24.57 3.05 11.67
CA ALA A 52 25.21 1.78 12.06
C ALA A 52 25.48 1.71 13.59
N VAL A 53 25.72 2.85 14.24
CA VAL A 53 25.88 2.95 15.70
C VAL A 53 24.54 2.83 16.43
N ALA A 54 23.44 3.33 15.83
CA ALA A 54 22.11 3.23 16.43
C ALA A 54 21.63 1.78 16.56
N GLN A 55 21.88 0.93 15.56
CA GLN A 55 21.42 -0.46 15.56
C GLN A 55 22.22 -1.37 16.54
N ALA A 56 23.48 -1.06 16.79
CA ALA A 56 24.36 -1.88 17.65
C ALA A 56 23.95 -1.90 19.13
N GLY A 57 23.19 -0.91 19.59
CA GLY A 57 22.73 -0.80 20.99
C GLY A 57 21.27 -1.20 21.22
N LEU A 58 20.53 -1.57 20.16
CA LEU A 58 19.12 -1.94 20.28
C LEU A 58 18.94 -3.36 20.81
N PRO A 59 17.87 -3.63 21.58
CA PRO A 59 17.55 -4.98 22.05
C PRO A 59 17.44 -5.98 20.91
N ARG A 60 18.03 -7.15 21.10
CA ARG A 60 18.01 -8.28 20.17
C ARG A 60 17.90 -9.60 20.94
N GLY A 61 17.47 -10.65 20.26
CA GLY A 61 17.33 -11.96 20.86
C GLY A 61 16.12 -11.99 21.81
N ARG A 62 16.35 -12.09 23.12
CA ARG A 62 15.26 -12.16 24.10
C ARG A 62 15.17 -10.84 24.90
N PHE A 63 14.05 -10.14 24.78
CA PHE A 63 13.76 -8.87 25.46
C PHE A 63 12.26 -8.69 25.68
N VAL A 64 11.86 -7.65 26.43
CA VAL A 64 10.45 -7.36 26.70
C VAL A 64 10.08 -5.95 26.24
N ILE A 65 8.92 -5.81 25.62
CA ILE A 65 8.27 -4.52 25.31
C ILE A 65 7.19 -4.31 26.37
N GLU A 66 7.33 -3.21 27.15
CA GLU A 66 6.33 -2.80 28.15
C GLU A 66 5.47 -1.67 27.54
N ALA A 67 4.28 -2.02 27.06
CA ALA A 67 3.38 -1.11 26.36
C ALA A 67 2.33 -0.52 27.31
N GLY A 68 1.98 0.75 27.11
CA GLY A 68 0.87 1.37 27.82
C GLY A 68 -0.47 0.77 27.43
N ALA A 69 -0.64 0.40 26.15
CA ALA A 69 -1.74 -0.40 25.63
C ALA A 69 -1.25 -1.31 24.49
N ALA A 70 -1.88 -2.46 24.28
CA ALA A 70 -1.59 -3.37 23.18
C ALA A 70 -2.86 -3.99 22.60
N LEU A 71 -2.90 -4.10 21.27
CA LEU A 71 -3.93 -4.86 20.54
C LEU A 71 -3.54 -6.33 20.52
N ILE A 72 -4.16 -7.14 21.36
CA ILE A 72 -3.83 -8.56 21.51
C ILE A 72 -4.92 -9.47 20.94
N GLU A 73 -4.53 -10.66 20.49
CA GLU A 73 -5.46 -11.74 20.17
C GLU A 73 -5.74 -12.56 21.42
N LEU A 74 -7.02 -12.71 21.76
CA LEU A 74 -7.48 -13.50 22.89
C LEU A 74 -7.55 -15.00 22.53
N PRO A 75 -7.63 -15.91 23.54
CA PRO A 75 -7.67 -17.35 23.28
C PRO A 75 -8.85 -17.83 22.43
N ASP A 76 -9.94 -17.06 22.37
CA ASP A 76 -11.11 -17.33 21.51
C ASP A 76 -10.95 -16.81 20.07
N GLY A 77 -9.80 -16.20 19.74
CA GLY A 77 -9.49 -15.62 18.43
C GLY A 77 -10.05 -14.22 18.23
N SER A 78 -10.74 -13.63 19.21
CA SER A 78 -11.12 -12.22 19.16
C SER A 78 -9.91 -11.33 19.44
N ILE A 79 -10.01 -10.05 19.06
CA ILE A 79 -8.97 -9.05 19.36
C ILE A 79 -9.50 -8.03 20.35
N ASP A 80 -8.63 -7.58 21.25
CA ASP A 80 -8.97 -6.55 22.22
C ASP A 80 -7.77 -5.67 22.55
N VAL A 81 -8.03 -4.45 23.01
CA VAL A 81 -6.98 -3.56 23.52
C VAL A 81 -6.87 -3.74 25.04
N ARG A 82 -5.70 -4.20 25.50
CA ARG A 82 -5.35 -4.34 26.90
C ARG A 82 -4.36 -3.28 27.33
N HIS A 83 -4.55 -2.75 28.55
CA HIS A 83 -3.66 -1.74 29.12
C HIS A 83 -2.57 -2.39 29.97
N GLY A 84 -1.36 -1.76 29.98
CA GLY A 84 -0.25 -2.23 30.81
C GLY A 84 0.23 -3.62 30.43
N VAL A 85 0.46 -3.89 29.16
CA VAL A 85 0.84 -5.20 28.62
C VAL A 85 2.34 -5.29 28.42
N SER A 86 2.92 -6.43 28.80
CA SER A 86 4.30 -6.82 28.47
C SER A 86 4.29 -7.91 27.39
N VAL A 87 5.06 -7.70 26.33
CA VAL A 87 5.27 -8.68 25.25
C VAL A 87 6.72 -9.11 25.27
N VAL A 88 6.97 -10.40 25.52
CA VAL A 88 8.30 -11.00 25.48
C VAL A 88 8.59 -11.45 24.05
N VAL A 89 9.61 -10.86 23.44
CA VAL A 89 10.13 -11.28 22.15
C VAL A 89 11.31 -12.21 22.37
N ASN A 90 11.38 -13.30 21.60
CA ASN A 90 12.51 -14.23 21.61
C ASN A 90 12.89 -14.60 20.18
N GLY A 91 13.98 -14.00 19.67
CA GLY A 91 14.35 -14.12 18.27
C GLY A 91 13.31 -13.49 17.36
N ASP A 92 12.72 -14.28 16.49
CA ASP A 92 11.74 -13.83 15.47
C ASP A 92 10.27 -14.02 15.90
N VAL A 93 10.02 -14.49 17.14
CA VAL A 93 8.67 -14.81 17.61
C VAL A 93 8.33 -14.09 18.93
N ILE A 94 7.06 -13.92 19.16
CA ILE A 94 6.49 -13.55 20.45
C ILE A 94 6.46 -14.80 21.31
N GLU A 95 7.24 -14.80 22.40
CA GLU A 95 7.30 -15.91 23.34
C GLU A 95 6.09 -15.90 24.29
N GLU A 96 5.75 -14.72 24.81
CA GLU A 96 4.72 -14.55 25.83
C GLU A 96 4.08 -13.17 25.77
N VAL A 97 2.80 -13.09 26.13
CA VAL A 97 2.04 -11.85 26.35
C VAL A 97 1.48 -11.87 27.76
N VAL A 98 1.79 -10.85 28.55
CA VAL A 98 1.44 -10.80 29.98
C VAL A 98 0.76 -9.47 30.30
N GLU A 99 -0.36 -9.49 31.00
CA GLU A 99 -0.89 -8.28 31.63
C GLU A 99 -0.02 -7.92 32.84
N GLY A 100 0.48 -6.69 32.88
CA GLY A 100 1.42 -6.22 33.89
C GLY A 100 2.88 -6.43 33.49
N ARG A 101 3.75 -6.44 34.50
CA ARG A 101 5.21 -6.46 34.32
C ARG A 101 5.78 -7.87 34.40
N VAL A 102 6.59 -8.24 33.43
CA VAL A 102 7.36 -9.49 33.44
C VAL A 102 8.51 -9.37 34.47
N ALA A 103 8.67 -10.40 35.31
CA ALA A 103 9.77 -10.49 36.27
C ALA A 103 11.11 -10.81 35.60
N GLY A 104 12.23 -10.44 36.25
CA GLY A 104 13.58 -10.75 35.79
C GLY A 104 14.27 -9.58 35.06
N ASP A 105 15.54 -9.82 34.67
CA ASP A 105 16.47 -8.80 34.16
C ASP A 105 16.58 -8.78 32.63
N LEU A 106 15.47 -9.05 31.92
CA LEU A 106 15.46 -8.92 30.46
C LEU A 106 15.69 -7.47 30.02
N PRO A 107 16.38 -7.23 28.91
CA PRO A 107 16.39 -5.91 28.28
C PRO A 107 14.95 -5.43 28.05
N ARG A 108 14.67 -4.15 28.33
CA ARG A 108 13.32 -3.60 28.32
C ARG A 108 13.19 -2.45 27.34
N VAL A 109 12.10 -2.45 26.60
CA VAL A 109 11.66 -1.34 25.74
C VAL A 109 10.37 -0.81 26.36
N ALA A 110 10.45 0.34 27.04
CA ALA A 110 9.30 0.96 27.68
C ALA A 110 8.62 1.95 26.72
N VAL A 111 7.37 1.67 26.37
CA VAL A 111 6.55 2.47 25.44
C VAL A 111 5.20 2.79 26.09
N SER A 112 5.24 3.42 27.27
CA SER A 112 4.07 3.65 28.12
C SER A 112 3.02 4.59 27.51
N GLY A 113 3.39 5.43 26.54
CA GLY A 113 2.48 6.33 25.80
C GLY A 113 1.97 5.75 24.49
N ASP A 114 2.44 4.57 24.08
CA ASP A 114 2.18 4.00 22.78
C ASP A 114 1.13 2.89 22.84
N LEU A 115 0.38 2.77 21.74
CA LEU A 115 -0.40 1.59 21.41
C LEU A 115 0.51 0.64 20.62
N LEU A 116 0.77 -0.55 21.17
CA LEU A 116 1.48 -1.63 20.51
C LEU A 116 0.50 -2.44 19.66
N MET A 117 0.83 -2.63 18.40
CA MET A 117 0.01 -3.38 17.44
C MET A 117 0.87 -4.35 16.63
N PRO A 118 0.27 -5.36 15.96
CA PRO A 118 0.95 -6.07 14.90
C PRO A 118 1.41 -5.10 13.82
N GLY A 119 2.55 -5.38 13.19
CA GLY A 119 3.01 -4.62 12.03
C GLY A 119 1.97 -4.67 10.89
N PHE A 120 1.76 -3.54 10.24
CA PHE A 120 0.76 -3.44 9.18
C PHE A 120 1.20 -4.20 7.93
N ILE A 121 0.20 -4.75 7.22
CA ILE A 121 0.33 -5.50 5.98
C ILE A 121 -0.39 -4.72 4.88
N SER A 122 0.35 -4.16 3.93
CA SER A 122 -0.25 -3.56 2.73
C SER A 122 -0.57 -4.65 1.71
N GLY A 123 -1.83 -4.76 1.33
CA GLY A 123 -2.29 -5.72 0.32
C GLY A 123 -2.06 -5.27 -1.12
N HIS A 124 -1.52 -4.07 -1.33
CA HIS A 124 -1.20 -3.52 -2.65
C HIS A 124 -0.24 -2.35 -2.53
N THR A 125 0.92 -2.47 -3.17
CA THR A 125 1.96 -1.42 -3.24
C THR A 125 2.67 -1.44 -4.60
N HIS A 126 3.23 -0.26 -4.96
CA HIS A 126 4.17 -0.06 -6.07
C HIS A 126 5.40 0.68 -5.52
N ALA A 127 6.16 0.00 -4.66
CA ALA A 127 7.24 0.61 -3.89
C ALA A 127 8.35 1.25 -4.73
N CYS A 128 8.56 0.80 -5.98
CA CYS A 128 9.59 1.37 -6.84
C CYS A 128 9.17 2.66 -7.55
N SER A 129 7.89 3.06 -7.53
CA SER A 129 7.38 4.08 -8.45
C SER A 129 6.41 5.10 -7.84
N ALA A 130 6.13 5.04 -6.55
CA ALA A 130 5.13 5.91 -5.92
C ALA A 130 5.50 7.40 -5.97
N THR A 131 6.68 7.79 -5.53
CA THR A 131 7.05 9.20 -5.32
C THR A 131 7.06 10.07 -6.58
N PRO A 132 7.53 9.62 -7.76
CA PRO A 132 7.56 10.47 -8.96
C PRO A 132 6.19 10.98 -9.43
N THR A 133 5.10 10.33 -9.03
CA THR A 133 3.73 10.71 -9.44
C THR A 133 3.09 11.76 -8.52
N ARG A 134 3.65 11.98 -7.33
CA ARG A 134 3.09 12.90 -6.33
C ARG A 134 3.04 14.35 -6.83
N GLY A 135 1.91 15.01 -6.61
CA GLY A 135 1.65 16.36 -7.10
C GLY A 135 1.31 16.43 -8.60
N ILE A 136 1.55 15.38 -9.36
CA ILE A 136 1.27 15.29 -10.79
C ILE A 136 -0.17 14.88 -11.04
N ILE A 137 -0.62 13.80 -10.37
CA ILE A 137 -1.99 13.28 -10.46
C ILE A 137 -2.97 14.33 -9.94
N GLU A 138 -2.69 14.92 -8.79
CA GLU A 138 -3.50 15.95 -8.16
C GLU A 138 -3.59 17.23 -9.02
N GLY A 139 -2.58 17.48 -9.83
CA GLY A 139 -2.57 18.52 -10.87
C GLY A 139 -3.41 18.20 -12.10
N GLY A 140 -4.12 17.07 -12.13
CA GLY A 140 -4.95 16.62 -13.24
C GLY A 140 -4.16 16.07 -14.43
N ARG A 141 -2.89 15.70 -14.24
CA ARG A 141 -2.03 15.13 -15.27
C ARG A 141 -2.04 13.61 -15.23
N SER A 142 -1.72 12.99 -16.37
CA SER A 142 -1.58 11.54 -16.47
C SER A 142 -0.39 11.05 -15.63
N PHE A 143 -0.59 10.00 -14.85
CA PHE A 143 0.47 9.29 -14.12
C PHE A 143 1.32 8.39 -15.02
N ALA A 144 0.84 8.06 -16.21
CA ALA A 144 1.46 7.07 -17.09
C ALA A 144 2.90 7.43 -17.48
N ARG A 145 3.16 8.68 -17.89
CA ARG A 145 4.49 9.07 -18.36
C ARG A 145 5.54 9.03 -17.24
N PRO A 146 5.30 9.60 -16.04
CA PRO A 146 6.24 9.46 -14.92
C PRO A 146 6.58 8.01 -14.59
N LEU A 147 5.60 7.11 -14.59
CA LEU A 147 5.82 5.70 -14.28
C LEU A 147 6.67 4.98 -15.33
N VAL A 148 6.48 5.31 -16.63
CA VAL A 148 7.34 4.76 -17.69
C VAL A 148 8.78 5.23 -17.56
N LEU A 149 9.00 6.50 -17.19
CA LEU A 149 10.34 7.07 -17.02
C LEU A 149 11.15 6.45 -15.87
N VAL A 150 10.51 5.75 -14.94
CA VAL A 150 11.23 4.96 -13.91
C VAL A 150 12.11 3.91 -14.57
N GLU A 151 11.72 3.35 -15.71
CA GLU A 151 12.54 2.37 -16.44
C GLU A 151 13.81 2.96 -17.07
N ASP A 152 13.88 4.28 -17.22
CA ASP A 152 15.06 5.00 -17.74
C ASP A 152 16.10 5.32 -16.65
N LEU A 153 15.81 5.02 -15.39
CA LEU A 153 16.77 5.13 -14.29
C LEU A 153 17.85 4.05 -14.40
N THR A 154 19.05 4.33 -13.89
CA THR A 154 20.05 3.29 -13.64
C THR A 154 19.59 2.36 -12.52
N ASP A 155 20.21 1.18 -12.35
CA ASP A 155 19.85 0.26 -11.27
C ASP A 155 20.10 0.88 -9.89
N ASP A 156 21.18 1.64 -9.71
CA ASP A 156 21.47 2.33 -8.46
C ASP A 156 20.42 3.41 -8.13
N GLU A 157 19.96 4.16 -9.13
CA GLU A 157 18.90 5.16 -8.96
C GLU A 157 17.55 4.50 -8.67
N MET A 158 17.26 3.38 -9.31
CA MET A 158 16.05 2.60 -9.04
C MET A 158 16.08 2.02 -7.62
N ASP A 159 17.20 1.47 -7.17
CA ASP A 159 17.37 1.00 -5.79
C ASP A 159 17.24 2.14 -4.78
N ALA A 160 17.76 3.32 -5.08
CA ALA A 160 17.61 4.49 -4.23
C ALA A 160 16.15 4.96 -4.13
N LEU A 161 15.41 4.98 -5.24
CA LEU A 161 13.98 5.30 -5.26
C LEU A 161 13.16 4.27 -4.49
N THR A 162 13.44 2.98 -4.71
CA THR A 162 12.80 1.88 -3.98
C THR A 162 13.07 1.99 -2.48
N ALA A 163 14.32 2.21 -2.08
CA ALA A 163 14.70 2.38 -0.68
C ALA A 163 13.97 3.57 -0.05
N PHE A 164 13.85 4.68 -0.76
CA PHE A 164 13.12 5.86 -0.29
C PHE A 164 11.64 5.54 0.00
N ASN A 165 10.95 4.87 -0.93
CA ASN A 165 9.54 4.50 -0.75
C ASN A 165 9.36 3.42 0.34
N VAL A 166 10.23 2.42 0.41
CA VAL A 166 10.19 1.40 1.48
C VAL A 166 10.47 2.01 2.85
N ALA A 167 11.35 3.05 2.93
CA ALA A 167 11.56 3.78 4.18
C ALA A 167 10.29 4.49 4.66
N GLU A 168 9.52 5.12 3.76
CA GLU A 168 8.25 5.76 4.13
C GLU A 168 7.22 4.73 4.63
N LEU A 169 7.14 3.55 3.99
CA LEU A 169 6.28 2.45 4.43
C LEU A 169 6.67 1.98 5.83
N LEU A 170 7.96 1.76 6.09
CA LEU A 170 8.45 1.38 7.42
C LEU A 170 8.18 2.48 8.45
N LEU A 171 8.49 3.75 8.14
CA LEU A 171 8.26 4.88 9.04
C LEU A 171 6.77 5.09 9.37
N SER A 172 5.86 4.50 8.61
CA SER A 172 4.43 4.50 8.89
C SER A 172 3.88 3.16 9.41
N GLY A 173 4.76 2.22 9.78
CA GLY A 173 4.40 0.98 10.48
C GLY A 173 4.12 -0.23 9.59
N CYS A 174 4.31 -0.13 8.27
CA CYS A 174 4.08 -1.23 7.35
C CYS A 174 5.30 -2.16 7.30
N THR A 175 5.14 -3.39 7.81
CA THR A 175 6.21 -4.41 7.88
C THR A 175 6.16 -5.43 6.75
N THR A 176 5.01 -5.53 6.08
CA THR A 176 4.75 -6.54 5.04
C THR A 176 4.07 -5.90 3.84
N HIS A 177 4.60 -6.16 2.64
CA HIS A 177 4.10 -5.59 1.40
C HIS A 177 3.70 -6.69 0.42
N VAL A 178 2.45 -6.65 -0.10
CA VAL A 178 2.08 -7.35 -1.32
C VAL A 178 2.41 -6.39 -2.47
N GLU A 179 3.56 -6.64 -3.10
CA GLU A 179 4.23 -5.68 -3.98
C GLU A 179 4.01 -6.05 -5.45
N MET A 180 3.34 -5.17 -6.19
CA MET A 180 3.27 -5.21 -7.64
C MET A 180 4.24 -4.19 -8.21
N SER A 181 5.47 -4.58 -8.42
CA SER A 181 6.44 -3.73 -9.12
C SER A 181 6.05 -3.59 -10.59
N LEU A 182 6.12 -2.38 -11.15
CA LEU A 182 5.58 -2.11 -12.49
C LEU A 182 6.38 -2.77 -13.63
N SER A 183 7.51 -3.39 -13.31
CA SER A 183 8.29 -4.26 -14.18
C SER A 183 9.05 -5.30 -13.36
N LEU A 184 9.55 -6.34 -14.03
CA LEU A 184 10.40 -7.33 -13.38
C LEU A 184 11.72 -6.72 -12.85
N ARG A 185 12.26 -5.69 -13.54
CA ARG A 185 13.45 -4.97 -13.11
C ARG A 185 13.21 -4.22 -11.79
N GLN A 186 12.04 -3.62 -11.63
CA GLN A 186 11.62 -2.99 -10.37
C GLN A 186 11.45 -4.04 -9.26
N ALA A 187 10.89 -5.23 -9.57
CA ALA A 187 10.78 -6.31 -8.60
C ALA A 187 12.15 -6.81 -8.09
N GLU A 188 13.16 -6.87 -8.97
CA GLU A 188 14.54 -7.16 -8.55
C GLU A 188 15.11 -6.08 -7.61
N SER A 189 14.84 -4.80 -7.89
CA SER A 189 15.20 -3.69 -7.00
C SER A 189 14.52 -3.82 -5.63
N TYR A 190 13.21 -4.09 -5.62
CA TYR A 190 12.48 -4.32 -4.37
C TYR A 190 13.09 -5.44 -3.53
N VAL A 191 13.41 -6.58 -4.15
CA VAL A 191 14.02 -7.72 -3.42
C VAL A 191 15.35 -7.32 -2.79
N ARG A 192 16.22 -6.59 -3.51
CA ARG A 192 17.50 -6.14 -2.95
C ARG A 192 17.33 -5.28 -1.70
N VAL A 193 16.40 -4.32 -1.75
CA VAL A 193 16.13 -3.43 -0.61
C VAL A 193 15.46 -4.19 0.53
N ALA A 194 14.43 -4.99 0.24
CA ALA A 194 13.67 -5.74 1.25
C ALA A 194 14.55 -6.77 1.98
N GLU A 195 15.43 -7.48 1.25
CA GLU A 195 16.37 -8.42 1.84
C GLU A 195 17.39 -7.71 2.74
N LYS A 196 17.97 -6.59 2.27
CA LYS A 196 18.94 -5.77 3.02
C LYS A 196 18.35 -5.22 4.32
N TRP A 197 17.10 -4.74 4.29
CA TRP A 197 16.47 -4.07 5.43
C TRP A 197 15.61 -4.99 6.31
N GLY A 198 15.46 -6.24 5.91
CA GLY A 198 14.70 -7.23 6.67
C GLY A 198 13.18 -7.06 6.57
N VAL A 199 12.70 -6.42 5.50
CA VAL A 199 11.26 -6.25 5.23
C VAL A 199 10.66 -7.57 4.73
N ARG A 200 9.41 -7.84 5.09
CA ARG A 200 8.65 -8.97 4.55
C ARG A 200 7.92 -8.54 3.28
N GLY A 201 8.03 -9.33 2.21
CA GLY A 201 7.46 -8.96 0.92
C GLY A 201 6.98 -10.13 0.08
N TYR A 202 5.95 -9.85 -0.70
CA TYR A 202 5.38 -10.73 -1.72
C TYR A 202 5.53 -10.05 -3.10
N PRO A 203 6.77 -9.91 -3.62
CA PRO A 203 7.02 -9.18 -4.86
C PRO A 203 6.64 -9.97 -6.10
N GLY A 204 6.17 -9.24 -7.12
CA GLY A 204 6.03 -9.72 -8.49
C GLY A 204 6.17 -8.56 -9.47
N GLY A 205 6.81 -8.80 -10.62
CA GLY A 205 6.75 -7.86 -11.73
C GLY A 205 5.36 -7.88 -12.36
N MET A 206 4.78 -6.70 -12.59
CA MET A 206 3.49 -6.56 -13.27
C MET A 206 3.55 -7.18 -14.68
N ILE A 207 2.48 -7.87 -15.10
CA ILE A 207 2.37 -8.58 -16.37
C ILE A 207 1.10 -8.17 -17.11
N PRO A 208 1.19 -7.55 -18.31
CA PRO A 208 2.41 -7.02 -18.92
C PRO A 208 3.02 -5.88 -18.11
N GLY A 209 4.34 -5.73 -18.19
CA GLY A 209 5.07 -4.64 -17.54
C GLY A 209 4.67 -3.27 -18.07
N ILE A 210 5.04 -2.20 -17.34
CA ILE A 210 4.55 -0.83 -17.58
C ILE A 210 4.79 -0.32 -18.99
N VAL A 211 5.91 -0.69 -19.63
CA VAL A 211 6.24 -0.21 -20.98
C VAL A 211 5.35 -0.86 -22.05
N PRO A 212 5.22 -2.20 -22.13
CA PRO A 212 4.31 -2.82 -23.10
C PRO A 212 2.83 -2.67 -22.74
N LEU A 213 2.49 -2.37 -21.49
CA LEU A 213 1.11 -2.24 -21.02
C LEU A 213 0.33 -1.14 -21.76
N PHE A 214 0.87 0.08 -21.83
CA PHE A 214 0.09 1.23 -22.29
C PHE A 214 -0.39 1.13 -23.74
N PRO A 215 0.38 0.62 -24.71
CA PRO A 215 -0.13 0.38 -26.06
C PRO A 215 -1.34 -0.55 -26.10
N ILE A 216 -1.42 -1.53 -25.21
CA ILE A 216 -2.53 -2.48 -25.10
C ILE A 216 -3.71 -1.81 -24.38
N TRP A 217 -3.44 -1.30 -23.20
CA TRP A 217 -4.45 -0.78 -22.26
C TRP A 217 -5.19 0.45 -22.80
N PHE A 218 -4.48 1.43 -23.42
CA PHE A 218 -5.13 2.61 -23.98
C PHE A 218 -5.94 2.33 -25.24
N ARG A 219 -5.56 1.36 -26.05
CA ARG A 219 -6.29 1.02 -27.27
C ARG A 219 -7.58 0.25 -26.98
N GLN A 220 -7.58 -0.59 -25.96
CA GLN A 220 -8.63 -1.60 -25.71
C GLN A 220 -9.02 -2.37 -26.99
N ASP A 221 -8.02 -2.71 -27.76
CA ASP A 221 -8.14 -3.39 -29.03
C ASP A 221 -7.84 -4.88 -28.81
N ASP A 222 -8.85 -5.71 -29.00
CA ASP A 222 -8.77 -7.16 -28.83
C ASP A 222 -7.64 -7.77 -29.69
N LYS A 223 -7.40 -7.17 -30.87
CA LYS A 223 -6.30 -7.58 -31.75
C LYS A 223 -4.95 -7.24 -31.13
N ALA A 224 -4.79 -6.05 -30.57
CA ALA A 224 -3.53 -5.64 -29.93
C ALA A 224 -3.17 -6.55 -28.75
N LEU A 225 -4.18 -6.97 -27.98
CA LEU A 225 -3.99 -7.93 -26.89
C LEU A 225 -3.59 -9.31 -27.42
N THR A 226 -4.29 -9.82 -28.46
CA THR A 226 -3.98 -11.11 -29.07
C THR A 226 -2.58 -11.11 -29.70
N ASP A 227 -2.20 -10.04 -30.38
CA ASP A 227 -0.87 -9.89 -30.96
C ASP A 227 0.23 -9.83 -29.88
N ALA A 228 -0.06 -9.33 -28.67
CA ALA A 228 0.87 -9.25 -27.55
C ALA A 228 0.95 -10.55 -26.73
N GLU A 229 0.03 -11.48 -26.87
CA GLU A 229 -0.06 -12.72 -26.07
C GLU A 229 1.27 -13.49 -25.99
N PRO A 230 2.03 -13.72 -27.09
CA PRO A 230 3.31 -14.42 -26.99
C PRO A 230 4.35 -13.70 -26.11
N ALA A 231 4.36 -12.37 -26.12
CA ALA A 231 5.25 -11.58 -25.29
C ALA A 231 4.80 -11.63 -23.81
N ILE A 232 3.51 -11.56 -23.54
CA ILE A 232 2.95 -11.70 -22.19
C ILE A 232 3.26 -13.08 -21.61
N LEU A 233 3.15 -14.15 -22.40
CA LEU A 233 3.53 -15.50 -21.99
C LEU A 233 5.04 -15.61 -21.66
N ALA A 234 5.90 -14.91 -22.39
CA ALA A 234 7.33 -14.83 -22.08
C ALA A 234 7.56 -14.09 -20.75
N GLU A 235 6.90 -12.94 -20.51
CA GLU A 235 6.98 -12.22 -19.24
C GLU A 235 6.49 -13.07 -18.04
N ILE A 236 5.48 -13.92 -18.24
CA ILE A 236 5.03 -14.88 -17.22
C ILE A 236 6.15 -15.88 -16.89
N ALA A 237 6.82 -16.40 -17.90
CA ALA A 237 7.93 -17.35 -17.69
C ALA A 237 9.12 -16.67 -16.97
N ASP A 238 9.43 -15.41 -17.30
CA ASP A 238 10.48 -14.64 -16.64
C ASP A 238 10.12 -14.34 -15.17
N ASN A 239 8.87 -13.97 -14.88
CA ASN A 239 8.38 -13.79 -13.52
C ASN A 239 8.40 -15.09 -12.71
N LEU A 240 8.05 -16.22 -13.32
CA LEU A 240 8.18 -17.53 -12.67
C LEU A 240 9.65 -17.85 -12.33
N ALA A 241 10.58 -17.57 -13.27
CA ALA A 241 12.01 -17.75 -13.03
C ALA A 241 12.52 -16.81 -11.90
N PHE A 242 12.05 -15.57 -11.86
CA PHE A 242 12.28 -14.64 -10.75
C PHE A 242 11.75 -15.22 -9.43
N GLY A 243 10.52 -15.70 -9.42
CA GLY A 243 9.91 -16.32 -8.25
C GLY A 243 10.75 -17.46 -7.69
N ARG A 244 11.19 -18.38 -8.55
CA ARG A 244 12.07 -19.50 -8.17
C ARG A 244 13.41 -19.05 -7.57
N ARG A 245 14.01 -17.96 -8.11
CA ARG A 245 15.30 -17.44 -7.62
C ARG A 245 15.20 -16.79 -6.25
N HIS A 246 14.07 -16.17 -5.95
CA HIS A 246 13.90 -15.33 -4.75
C HIS A 246 13.03 -15.97 -3.66
N MET A 247 12.41 -17.11 -3.95
CA MET A 247 11.56 -17.81 -2.99
C MET A 247 12.31 -18.14 -1.70
N GLY A 248 11.78 -17.67 -0.57
CA GLY A 248 12.32 -17.94 0.75
C GLY A 248 13.56 -17.12 1.14
N LYS A 249 14.04 -16.21 0.30
CA LYS A 249 15.14 -15.32 0.67
C LYS A 249 14.80 -14.49 1.92
N GLY A 250 15.84 -13.90 2.54
CA GLY A 250 15.69 -13.12 3.74
C GLY A 250 15.11 -13.94 4.91
N ASN A 251 15.51 -15.20 5.09
CA ASN A 251 14.97 -16.13 6.10
C ASN A 251 13.45 -16.36 5.96
N GLY A 252 12.96 -16.53 4.72
CA GLY A 252 11.54 -16.78 4.46
C GLY A 252 10.67 -15.51 4.44
N ARG A 253 11.27 -14.32 4.45
CA ARG A 253 10.49 -13.06 4.33
C ARG A 253 10.10 -12.72 2.90
N ILE A 254 10.85 -13.17 1.89
CA ILE A 254 10.58 -12.90 0.48
C ILE A 254 9.86 -14.10 -0.14
N LEU A 255 8.60 -13.88 -0.52
CA LEU A 255 7.70 -14.91 -1.05
C LEU A 255 7.02 -14.39 -2.33
N PRO A 256 7.70 -14.44 -3.51
CA PRO A 256 7.19 -13.87 -4.74
C PRO A 256 5.82 -14.38 -5.15
N MET A 257 4.97 -13.49 -5.69
CA MET A 257 3.65 -13.79 -6.25
C MET A 257 3.63 -13.50 -7.76
N MET A 258 2.66 -14.06 -8.47
CA MET A 258 2.38 -13.66 -9.84
C MET A 258 1.48 -12.41 -9.82
N SER A 259 1.84 -11.39 -10.63
CA SER A 259 1.22 -10.07 -10.59
C SER A 259 0.69 -9.64 -11.97
N PRO A 260 -0.40 -10.28 -12.49
CA PRO A 260 -1.05 -9.77 -13.70
C PRO A 260 -1.57 -8.35 -13.49
N HIS A 261 -1.48 -7.49 -14.54
CA HIS A 261 -1.93 -6.11 -14.45
C HIS A 261 -3.44 -6.03 -14.12
N ALA A 262 -4.28 -6.52 -15.01
CA ALA A 262 -5.74 -6.51 -14.87
C ALA A 262 -6.35 -7.46 -15.90
N THR A 263 -7.64 -7.78 -15.79
CA THR A 263 -8.31 -8.76 -16.67
C THR A 263 -8.45 -8.30 -18.11
N ASP A 264 -8.56 -7.00 -18.37
CA ASP A 264 -8.64 -6.42 -19.72
C ASP A 264 -7.31 -6.39 -20.49
N THR A 265 -6.23 -6.86 -19.85
CA THR A 265 -4.90 -6.99 -20.44
C THR A 265 -4.40 -8.44 -20.48
N GLN A 266 -5.30 -9.40 -20.28
CA GLN A 266 -5.00 -10.83 -20.29
C GLN A 266 -5.91 -11.58 -21.27
N THR A 267 -5.36 -12.67 -21.85
CA THR A 267 -6.12 -13.64 -22.63
C THR A 267 -6.40 -14.89 -21.78
N PRO A 268 -7.32 -15.77 -22.19
CA PRO A 268 -7.51 -17.07 -21.54
C PRO A 268 -6.21 -17.88 -21.40
N ALA A 269 -5.32 -17.84 -22.39
CA ALA A 269 -4.05 -18.55 -22.36
C ALA A 269 -3.08 -17.95 -21.32
N THR A 270 -2.98 -16.62 -21.25
CA THR A 270 -2.13 -15.97 -20.25
C THR A 270 -2.67 -16.16 -18.82
N MET A 271 -3.99 -16.14 -18.63
CA MET A 271 -4.62 -16.44 -17.34
C MET A 271 -4.29 -17.88 -16.86
N GLN A 272 -4.40 -18.87 -17.74
CA GLN A 272 -4.05 -20.26 -17.43
C GLN A 272 -2.56 -20.41 -17.09
N ALA A 273 -1.68 -19.71 -17.82
CA ALA A 273 -0.24 -19.71 -17.55
C ALA A 273 0.08 -19.06 -16.20
N LEU A 274 -0.55 -17.93 -15.85
CA LEU A 274 -0.44 -17.27 -14.56
C LEU A 274 -0.89 -18.18 -13.41
N ALA A 275 -2.05 -18.85 -13.56
CA ALA A 275 -2.54 -19.79 -12.55
C ALA A 275 -1.61 -20.97 -12.35
N ALA A 276 -1.02 -21.50 -13.44
CA ALA A 276 -0.04 -22.58 -13.37
C ALA A 276 1.25 -22.13 -12.65
N ALA A 277 1.76 -20.94 -12.96
CA ALA A 277 2.95 -20.36 -12.33
C ALA A 277 2.72 -20.08 -10.84
N ALA A 278 1.55 -19.50 -10.46
CA ALA A 278 1.21 -19.26 -9.07
C ALA A 278 1.11 -20.56 -8.25
N ARG A 279 0.50 -21.61 -8.81
CA ARG A 279 0.47 -22.93 -8.16
C ARG A 279 1.86 -23.53 -7.96
N GLU A 280 2.75 -23.35 -8.93
CA GLU A 280 4.12 -23.84 -8.82
C GLU A 280 4.90 -23.11 -7.71
N LEU A 281 4.73 -21.77 -7.61
CA LEU A 281 5.37 -20.99 -6.55
C LEU A 281 4.73 -21.23 -5.17
N GLY A 282 3.45 -21.62 -5.13
CA GLY A 282 2.73 -21.86 -3.87
C GLY A 282 2.37 -20.58 -3.09
N THR A 283 2.41 -19.39 -3.73
CA THR A 283 2.22 -18.09 -3.07
C THR A 283 0.97 -17.35 -3.52
N GLY A 284 0.56 -17.40 -4.77
CA GLY A 284 -0.70 -16.87 -5.25
C GLY A 284 -0.62 -15.73 -6.27
N ILE A 285 -1.72 -15.00 -6.38
CA ILE A 285 -1.98 -13.94 -7.36
C ILE A 285 -2.25 -12.61 -6.67
N HIS A 286 -1.68 -11.54 -7.23
CA HIS A 286 -1.97 -10.16 -6.87
C HIS A 286 -2.30 -9.38 -8.16
N ILE A 287 -3.50 -8.80 -8.27
CA ILE A 287 -4.04 -8.21 -9.51
C ILE A 287 -4.82 -6.92 -9.23
N HIS A 288 -4.76 -5.91 -10.12
CA HIS A 288 -5.81 -4.89 -10.15
C HIS A 288 -7.10 -5.52 -10.64
N LEU A 289 -8.19 -5.34 -9.94
CA LEU A 289 -9.45 -6.01 -10.23
C LEU A 289 -10.60 -5.01 -10.23
N ALA A 290 -11.32 -4.93 -11.34
CA ALA A 290 -12.45 -4.01 -11.50
C ALA A 290 -12.10 -2.58 -11.02
N GLN A 291 -10.90 -2.11 -11.34
CA GLN A 291 -10.37 -0.82 -10.87
C GLN A 291 -11.25 0.36 -11.28
N GLY A 292 -11.84 0.30 -12.48
CA GLY A 292 -12.80 1.26 -12.99
C GLY A 292 -13.76 0.59 -13.98
N ALA A 293 -14.81 1.28 -14.38
CA ALA A 293 -15.87 0.71 -15.25
C ALA A 293 -15.36 0.19 -16.60
N ARG A 294 -14.22 0.65 -17.05
CA ARG A 294 -13.60 0.26 -18.33
C ARG A 294 -13.20 -1.22 -18.34
N GLU A 295 -12.59 -1.70 -17.26
CA GLU A 295 -12.09 -3.09 -17.17
C GLU A 295 -13.24 -4.11 -17.25
N PRO A 296 -14.32 -4.06 -16.41
CA PRO A 296 -15.44 -4.98 -16.56
C PRO A 296 -16.07 -4.94 -17.95
N GLN A 297 -16.24 -3.75 -18.54
CA GLN A 297 -16.81 -3.61 -19.89
C GLN A 297 -15.93 -4.26 -20.96
N ALA A 298 -14.61 -4.12 -20.85
CA ALA A 298 -13.68 -4.74 -21.80
C ALA A 298 -13.65 -6.26 -21.63
N THR A 299 -13.57 -6.75 -20.40
CA THR A 299 -13.51 -8.19 -20.08
C THR A 299 -14.82 -8.89 -20.53
N GLU A 300 -15.97 -8.27 -20.26
CA GLU A 300 -17.26 -8.82 -20.70
C GLU A 300 -17.39 -8.82 -22.24
N ARG A 301 -16.96 -7.74 -22.91
CA ARG A 301 -16.95 -7.68 -24.38
C ARG A 301 -16.06 -8.74 -25.01
N MET A 302 -14.86 -8.96 -24.47
CA MET A 302 -13.89 -9.90 -25.03
C MET A 302 -14.20 -11.35 -24.69
N TRP A 303 -14.60 -11.61 -23.43
CA TRP A 303 -14.66 -12.97 -22.89
C TRP A 303 -16.04 -13.36 -22.39
N GLY A 304 -17.04 -12.46 -22.37
CA GLY A 304 -18.40 -12.74 -21.90
C GLY A 304 -18.50 -12.96 -20.38
N LEU A 305 -17.52 -12.53 -19.61
CA LEU A 305 -17.37 -12.77 -18.17
C LEU A 305 -17.08 -11.47 -17.43
N SER A 306 -17.52 -11.39 -16.16
CA SER A 306 -17.02 -10.35 -15.26
C SER A 306 -15.53 -10.61 -14.94
N PRO A 307 -14.76 -9.58 -14.50
CA PRO A 307 -13.37 -9.77 -14.08
C PRO A 307 -13.17 -10.88 -13.06
N THR A 308 -14.04 -10.97 -12.05
CA THR A 308 -13.98 -12.00 -11.00
C THR A 308 -14.21 -13.40 -11.58
N ARG A 309 -15.22 -13.57 -12.45
CA ARG A 309 -15.50 -14.86 -13.09
C ARG A 309 -14.40 -15.27 -14.04
N PHE A 310 -13.83 -14.32 -14.77
CA PHE A 310 -12.70 -14.59 -15.66
C PHE A 310 -11.48 -15.09 -14.89
N CYS A 311 -11.17 -14.48 -13.72
CA CYS A 311 -10.14 -14.98 -12.82
C CYS A 311 -10.45 -16.39 -12.28
N ALA A 312 -11.70 -16.61 -11.83
CA ALA A 312 -12.10 -17.89 -11.21
C ALA A 312 -12.12 -19.04 -12.23
N GLU A 313 -12.67 -18.83 -13.44
CA GLU A 313 -12.76 -19.86 -14.48
C GLU A 313 -11.40 -20.31 -15.00
N HIS A 314 -10.40 -19.44 -14.95
CA HIS A 314 -9.03 -19.76 -15.36
C HIS A 314 -8.11 -20.17 -14.20
N GLY A 315 -8.66 -20.35 -12.99
CA GLY A 315 -7.96 -20.90 -11.83
C GLY A 315 -7.05 -19.94 -11.08
N LEU A 316 -7.13 -18.62 -11.33
CA LEU A 316 -6.32 -17.63 -10.60
C LEU A 316 -6.73 -17.53 -9.14
N MET A 317 -7.99 -17.83 -8.83
CA MET A 317 -8.56 -17.74 -7.48
C MET A 317 -8.53 -19.08 -6.71
N ASP A 318 -7.78 -20.07 -7.16
CA ASP A 318 -7.71 -21.38 -6.49
C ASP A 318 -6.69 -21.43 -5.33
N GLY A 319 -6.13 -20.31 -4.95
CA GLY A 319 -5.18 -20.15 -3.86
C GLY A 319 -5.24 -18.74 -3.29
N VAL A 320 -4.12 -18.25 -2.76
CA VAL A 320 -4.03 -16.85 -2.29
C VAL A 320 -4.32 -15.91 -3.44
N PHE A 321 -5.27 -14.98 -3.23
CA PHE A 321 -5.69 -14.03 -4.25
C PHE A 321 -5.96 -12.66 -3.63
N PHE A 322 -5.28 -11.63 -4.13
CA PHE A 322 -5.46 -10.24 -3.75
C PHE A 322 -5.92 -9.43 -4.97
N GLY A 323 -7.15 -8.90 -4.91
CA GLY A 323 -7.73 -8.00 -5.92
C GLY A 323 -7.72 -6.56 -5.43
N ALA A 324 -7.01 -5.66 -6.13
CA ALA A 324 -6.88 -4.27 -5.72
C ALA A 324 -7.95 -3.36 -6.34
N HIS A 325 -8.35 -2.32 -5.61
CA HIS A 325 -9.26 -1.23 -5.96
C HIS A 325 -10.75 -1.57 -5.98
N MET A 326 -11.18 -2.49 -6.81
CA MET A 326 -12.54 -3.01 -6.96
C MET A 326 -13.63 -1.91 -7.05
N SER A 327 -13.29 -0.74 -7.62
CA SER A 327 -14.19 0.43 -7.67
C SER A 327 -15.44 0.20 -8.52
N ALA A 328 -15.36 -0.71 -9.49
CA ALA A 328 -16.45 -1.12 -10.38
C ALA A 328 -16.85 -2.60 -10.21
N PHE A 329 -16.65 -3.14 -9.01
CA PHE A 329 -17.01 -4.52 -8.68
C PHE A 329 -18.53 -4.68 -8.59
N ASP A 330 -19.05 -5.77 -9.15
CA ASP A 330 -20.47 -6.12 -9.06
C ASP A 330 -20.72 -6.99 -7.83
N PHE A 331 -21.12 -6.37 -6.72
CA PHE A 331 -21.37 -7.07 -5.46
C PHE A 331 -22.54 -8.05 -5.55
N ALA A 332 -23.57 -7.74 -6.36
CA ALA A 332 -24.73 -8.61 -6.49
C ALA A 332 -24.39 -9.90 -7.26
N ALA A 333 -23.54 -9.79 -8.28
CA ALA A 333 -23.19 -10.93 -9.13
C ALA A 333 -22.01 -11.75 -8.59
N ASP A 334 -21.01 -11.10 -7.98
CA ASP A 334 -19.69 -11.70 -7.79
C ASP A 334 -19.22 -11.83 -6.33
N ALA A 335 -19.89 -11.15 -5.35
CA ALA A 335 -19.43 -11.18 -3.95
C ALA A 335 -19.42 -12.59 -3.34
N ALA A 336 -20.45 -13.40 -3.62
CA ALA A 336 -20.50 -14.77 -3.13
C ALA A 336 -19.33 -15.60 -3.66
N LEU A 337 -19.05 -15.53 -4.97
CA LEU A 337 -17.92 -16.22 -5.58
C LEU A 337 -16.58 -15.77 -4.99
N PHE A 338 -16.40 -14.46 -4.80
CA PHE A 338 -15.20 -13.88 -4.23
C PHE A 338 -14.94 -14.40 -2.80
N ASN A 339 -16.00 -14.45 -1.97
CA ASN A 339 -15.96 -14.98 -0.62
C ASN A 339 -15.68 -16.50 -0.58
N ASP A 340 -16.37 -17.27 -1.42
CA ASP A 340 -16.19 -18.72 -1.51
C ASP A 340 -14.74 -19.12 -1.88
N LYS A 341 -14.07 -18.29 -2.68
CA LYS A 341 -12.66 -18.44 -3.01
C LYS A 341 -11.72 -17.95 -1.90
N GLY A 342 -12.23 -17.33 -0.84
CA GLY A 342 -11.42 -16.78 0.25
C GLY A 342 -10.50 -15.64 -0.18
N ALA A 343 -10.83 -14.97 -1.26
CA ALA A 343 -10.07 -13.88 -1.84
C ALA A 343 -10.06 -12.63 -0.94
N VAL A 344 -9.07 -11.76 -1.14
CA VAL A 344 -8.89 -10.52 -0.39
C VAL A 344 -9.09 -9.32 -1.30
N TYR A 345 -9.95 -8.42 -0.89
CA TYR A 345 -10.06 -7.08 -1.48
C TYR A 345 -9.02 -6.15 -0.87
N SER A 346 -8.07 -5.66 -1.66
CA SER A 346 -7.12 -4.62 -1.26
C SER A 346 -7.71 -3.24 -1.54
N HIS A 347 -8.28 -2.64 -0.51
CA HIS A 347 -8.87 -1.29 -0.55
C HIS A 347 -7.76 -0.24 -0.50
N CYS A 348 -7.67 0.63 -1.53
CA CYS A 348 -6.65 1.66 -1.67
C CYS A 348 -7.28 3.06 -1.53
N PRO A 349 -7.52 3.56 -0.31
CA PRO A 349 -8.34 4.75 -0.08
C PRO A 349 -7.72 6.02 -0.64
N SER A 350 -6.41 6.24 -0.50
CA SER A 350 -5.74 7.45 -1.00
C SER A 350 -5.74 7.49 -2.52
N ALA A 351 -5.48 6.38 -3.19
CA ALA A 351 -5.53 6.28 -4.64
C ALA A 351 -6.95 6.47 -5.19
N GLY A 352 -7.95 5.89 -4.53
CA GLY A 352 -9.36 6.12 -4.84
C GLY A 352 -9.73 7.60 -4.73
N GLY A 353 -9.32 8.29 -3.65
CA GLY A 353 -9.53 9.71 -3.44
C GLY A 353 -8.83 10.58 -4.49
N ALA A 354 -7.58 10.27 -4.84
CA ALA A 354 -6.84 10.95 -5.91
C ALA A 354 -7.51 10.79 -7.28
N GLY A 355 -8.15 9.65 -7.54
CA GLY A 355 -8.99 9.40 -8.72
C GLY A 355 -10.35 10.11 -8.70
N GLY A 356 -10.66 10.90 -7.67
CA GLY A 356 -11.88 11.69 -7.55
C GLY A 356 -13.09 10.89 -7.07
N GLY A 357 -12.90 9.73 -6.44
CA GLY A 357 -13.98 8.87 -5.98
C GLY A 357 -13.72 8.22 -4.62
N THR A 358 -14.73 7.49 -4.14
CA THR A 358 -14.62 6.62 -2.98
C THR A 358 -14.82 5.17 -3.43
N GLN A 359 -13.92 4.30 -3.02
CA GLN A 359 -14.03 2.87 -3.30
C GLN A 359 -15.12 2.21 -2.41
N PRO A 360 -15.68 1.06 -2.81
CA PRO A 360 -16.86 0.46 -2.16
C PRO A 360 -16.51 -0.34 -0.90
N TYR A 361 -15.81 0.29 0.06
CA TYR A 361 -15.42 -0.32 1.32
C TYR A 361 -16.62 -0.72 2.20
N PRO A 362 -17.65 0.15 2.39
CA PRO A 362 -18.84 -0.19 3.17
C PRO A 362 -19.63 -1.38 2.60
N GLU A 363 -19.73 -1.47 1.28
CA GLU A 363 -20.40 -2.57 0.57
C GLU A 363 -19.64 -3.88 0.75
N ALA A 364 -18.31 -3.84 0.61
CA ALA A 364 -17.48 -5.02 0.81
C ALA A 364 -17.58 -5.55 2.24
N LEU A 365 -17.59 -4.67 3.25
CA LEU A 365 -17.81 -5.08 4.65
C LEU A 365 -19.17 -5.72 4.86
N ALA A 366 -20.23 -5.20 4.23
CA ALA A 366 -21.59 -5.73 4.36
C ALA A 366 -21.74 -7.14 3.76
N THR A 367 -20.98 -7.44 2.72
CA THR A 367 -20.98 -8.79 2.09
C THR A 367 -20.07 -9.79 2.81
N GLY A 368 -19.40 -9.39 3.89
CA GLY A 368 -18.48 -10.25 4.63
C GLY A 368 -17.17 -10.56 3.91
N MET A 369 -16.80 -9.76 2.92
CA MET A 369 -15.52 -9.90 2.23
C MET A 369 -14.34 -9.68 3.18
N ARG A 370 -13.25 -10.40 2.93
CA ARG A 370 -11.94 -10.07 3.52
C ARG A 370 -11.43 -8.79 2.89
N VAL A 371 -11.43 -7.69 3.62
CA VAL A 371 -10.92 -6.41 3.12
C VAL A 371 -9.63 -6.07 3.84
N ASN A 372 -8.57 -5.89 3.06
CA ASN A 372 -7.28 -5.36 3.49
C ASN A 372 -7.13 -3.90 3.07
N ILE A 373 -6.22 -3.17 3.69
CA ILE A 373 -5.83 -1.82 3.29
C ILE A 373 -4.57 -1.88 2.44
N GLY A 374 -4.64 -1.32 1.23
CA GLY A 374 -3.51 -1.14 0.31
C GLY A 374 -3.10 0.33 0.20
N ILE A 375 -1.89 0.59 -0.24
CA ILE A 375 -1.34 1.94 -0.42
C ILE A 375 -1.40 2.41 -1.88
N ASP A 376 -1.14 1.49 -2.83
CA ASP A 376 -0.96 1.81 -4.24
C ASP A 376 0.27 2.73 -4.48
N THR A 377 0.20 3.70 -5.39
CA THR A 377 1.28 4.65 -5.74
C THR A 377 1.09 6.04 -5.14
N HIS A 378 0.06 6.28 -4.32
CA HIS A 378 -0.32 7.64 -3.93
C HIS A 378 0.34 8.10 -2.63
N SER A 379 -0.02 7.53 -1.49
CA SER A 379 0.53 7.89 -0.19
C SER A 379 1.13 6.67 0.50
N ASN A 380 2.41 6.74 0.86
CA ASN A 380 3.09 5.69 1.63
C ASN A 380 2.90 5.82 3.15
N ASP A 381 2.12 6.79 3.62
CA ASP A 381 1.74 6.87 5.03
C ASP A 381 0.60 5.88 5.31
N PHE A 382 0.95 4.73 5.92
CA PHE A 382 -0.01 3.67 6.16
C PHE A 382 -1.05 4.07 7.23
N VAL A 383 -0.65 4.80 8.26
CA VAL A 383 -1.56 5.30 9.30
C VAL A 383 -2.57 6.30 8.71
N GLU A 384 -2.13 7.14 7.76
CA GLU A 384 -3.04 8.00 7.00
C GLU A 384 -4.04 7.17 6.18
N ASN A 385 -3.58 6.10 5.51
CA ASN A 385 -4.47 5.24 4.73
C ASN A 385 -5.52 4.52 5.61
N LEU A 386 -5.21 4.11 6.83
CA LEU A 386 -6.20 3.61 7.78
C LEU A 386 -7.29 4.65 8.06
N LYS A 387 -6.89 5.90 8.31
CA LYS A 387 -7.81 7.03 8.52
C LYS A 387 -8.67 7.31 7.29
N LEU A 388 -8.06 7.37 6.10
CA LEU A 388 -8.78 7.63 4.84
C LEU A 388 -9.79 6.52 4.52
N ALA A 389 -9.46 5.26 4.78
CA ALA A 389 -10.38 4.13 4.62
C ALA A 389 -11.66 4.36 5.45
N VAL A 390 -11.49 4.77 6.71
CA VAL A 390 -12.63 5.06 7.60
C VAL A 390 -13.40 6.30 7.11
N LEU A 391 -12.72 7.42 6.86
CA LEU A 391 -13.39 8.69 6.53
C LEU A 391 -14.10 8.64 5.18
N TYR A 392 -13.44 8.09 4.15
CA TYR A 392 -14.07 7.96 2.83
C TYR A 392 -15.19 6.91 2.85
N GLY A 393 -15.01 5.82 3.59
CA GLY A 393 -16.06 4.82 3.76
C GLY A 393 -17.28 5.37 4.48
N GLN A 394 -17.10 6.11 5.58
CA GLN A 394 -18.20 6.78 6.29
C GLN A 394 -18.91 7.83 5.41
N ALA A 395 -18.13 8.61 4.66
CA ALA A 395 -18.70 9.56 3.71
C ALA A 395 -19.54 8.87 2.62
N ARG A 396 -19.02 7.77 2.05
CA ARG A 396 -19.74 6.95 1.08
C ARG A 396 -21.02 6.36 1.67
N HIS A 397 -20.93 5.76 2.85
CA HIS A 397 -22.08 5.25 3.57
C HIS A 397 -23.15 6.34 3.78
N ALA A 398 -22.77 7.51 4.27
CA ALA A 398 -23.69 8.63 4.51
C ALA A 398 -24.33 9.16 3.21
N LEU A 399 -23.58 9.19 2.10
CA LEU A 399 -24.07 9.68 0.81
C LEU A 399 -25.04 8.72 0.12
N LEU A 400 -24.89 7.41 0.32
CA LEU A 400 -25.68 6.39 -0.37
C LEU A 400 -26.80 5.83 0.49
N SER A 401 -26.63 5.77 1.81
CA SER A 401 -27.61 5.27 2.77
C SER A 401 -28.96 5.98 2.66
N GLY A 402 -30.05 5.22 2.66
CA GLY A 402 -31.41 5.74 2.55
C GLY A 402 -31.85 6.15 1.15
N ARG A 403 -31.02 5.99 0.11
CA ARG A 403 -31.44 6.18 -1.28
C ARG A 403 -32.20 4.93 -1.77
N GLU A 404 -33.16 5.12 -2.66
CA GLU A 404 -33.83 4.02 -3.32
C GLU A 404 -32.81 3.19 -4.13
N GLY A 405 -32.80 1.87 -3.91
CA GLY A 405 -31.84 0.98 -4.55
C GLY A 405 -30.40 1.04 -3.99
N ALA A 406 -30.22 1.69 -2.82
CA ALA A 406 -28.91 1.68 -2.16
C ALA A 406 -28.47 0.25 -1.83
N PRO A 407 -27.18 -0.09 -2.04
CA PRO A 407 -26.64 -1.38 -1.60
C PRO A 407 -26.66 -1.50 -0.08
N GLU A 408 -26.61 -2.72 0.42
CA GLU A 408 -26.33 -2.96 1.83
C GLU A 408 -24.91 -2.49 2.15
N MET A 409 -24.74 -1.81 3.27
CA MET A 409 -23.47 -1.19 3.67
C MET A 409 -23.27 -1.28 5.19
N VAL A 410 -22.03 -1.51 5.60
CA VAL A 410 -21.58 -1.41 6.99
C VAL A 410 -20.72 -0.16 7.14
N ASN A 411 -21.02 0.66 8.15
CA ASN A 411 -20.25 1.86 8.42
C ASN A 411 -18.87 1.49 8.98
N PRO A 412 -17.76 1.80 8.28
CA PRO A 412 -16.43 1.38 8.71
C PRO A 412 -15.96 2.15 9.94
N THR A 413 -15.12 1.49 10.73
CA THR A 413 -14.48 2.04 11.92
C THR A 413 -12.96 1.85 11.84
N ILE A 414 -12.23 2.50 12.74
CA ILE A 414 -10.78 2.28 12.83
C ILE A 414 -10.44 0.82 13.17
N TRP A 415 -11.31 0.14 13.91
CA TRP A 415 -11.17 -1.29 14.22
C TRP A 415 -11.20 -2.13 12.94
N THR A 416 -12.20 -1.92 12.06
CA THR A 416 -12.30 -2.66 10.80
C THR A 416 -11.10 -2.39 9.89
N ALA A 417 -10.57 -1.17 9.88
CA ALA A 417 -9.40 -0.81 9.08
C ALA A 417 -8.11 -1.46 9.63
N VAL A 418 -7.91 -1.45 10.96
CA VAL A 418 -6.74 -2.09 11.60
C VAL A 418 -6.81 -3.61 11.49
N GLU A 419 -7.98 -4.23 11.67
CA GLU A 419 -8.15 -5.67 11.42
C GLU A 419 -7.82 -6.03 9.98
N GLY A 420 -8.31 -5.23 9.03
CA GLY A 420 -7.98 -5.37 7.61
C GLY A 420 -6.48 -5.30 7.35
N ALA A 421 -5.80 -4.36 7.98
CA ALA A 421 -4.37 -4.12 7.84
C ALA A 421 -3.47 -5.11 8.62
N THR A 422 -4.04 -6.00 9.41
CA THR A 422 -3.30 -6.95 10.25
C THR A 422 -3.77 -8.38 10.01
N ARG A 423 -4.64 -8.92 10.87
CA ARG A 423 -5.00 -10.35 10.84
C ARG A 423 -5.75 -10.78 9.58
N VAL A 424 -6.63 -9.93 9.02
CA VAL A 424 -7.39 -10.27 7.81
C VAL A 424 -6.46 -10.43 6.61
N ALA A 425 -5.48 -9.52 6.46
CA ALA A 425 -4.46 -9.63 5.43
C ALA A 425 -3.57 -10.87 5.63
N ALA A 426 -3.15 -11.12 6.88
CA ALA A 426 -2.33 -12.28 7.23
C ALA A 426 -3.05 -13.61 6.91
N ASP A 427 -4.33 -13.72 7.27
CA ASP A 427 -5.15 -14.89 6.93
C ASP A 427 -5.33 -15.06 5.43
N GLY A 428 -5.50 -13.93 4.71
CA GLY A 428 -5.55 -13.92 3.25
C GLY A 428 -4.26 -14.40 2.58
N LEU A 429 -3.11 -14.14 3.19
CA LEU A 429 -1.80 -14.65 2.76
C LEU A 429 -1.53 -16.10 3.19
N GLY A 430 -2.46 -16.74 3.92
CA GLY A 430 -2.23 -18.06 4.52
C GLY A 430 -1.18 -18.03 5.64
N ARG A 431 -0.98 -16.87 6.31
CA ARG A 431 0.01 -16.64 7.35
C ARG A 431 -0.62 -16.33 8.70
N PRO A 432 -1.24 -17.33 9.38
CA PRO A 432 -1.86 -17.14 10.68
C PRO A 432 -0.85 -16.84 11.81
N ASP A 433 0.44 -16.86 11.51
CA ASP A 433 1.54 -16.46 12.37
C ASP A 433 1.84 -14.96 12.29
N LEU A 434 1.23 -14.20 11.35
CA LEU A 434 1.39 -12.75 11.17
C LEU A 434 0.14 -11.99 11.64
N GLY A 435 0.28 -10.68 11.76
CA GLY A 435 -0.84 -9.75 12.01
C GLY A 435 -1.51 -9.91 13.37
N ARG A 436 -0.82 -10.49 14.36
CA ARG A 436 -1.34 -10.83 15.70
C ARG A 436 -0.31 -10.59 16.79
N ILE A 437 -0.78 -10.21 17.98
CA ILE A 437 0.02 -10.22 19.20
C ILE A 437 -0.51 -11.36 20.09
N ARG A 438 0.14 -12.51 20.00
CA ARG A 438 -0.07 -13.69 20.85
C ARG A 438 1.20 -14.54 20.87
N ALA A 439 1.32 -15.42 21.85
CA ALA A 439 2.42 -16.36 21.88
C ALA A 439 2.48 -17.24 20.62
N GLY A 440 3.68 -17.43 20.09
CA GLY A 440 3.95 -18.18 18.86
C GLY A 440 3.75 -17.38 17.55
N ALA A 441 3.24 -16.15 17.59
CA ALA A 441 3.20 -15.29 16.42
C ALA A 441 4.58 -14.69 16.12
N LYS A 442 4.80 -14.28 14.88
CA LYS A 442 6.00 -13.53 14.47
C LYS A 442 6.07 -12.19 15.18
N ALA A 443 7.26 -11.78 15.56
CA ALA A 443 7.50 -10.49 16.19
C ALA A 443 7.61 -9.39 15.12
N ASP A 444 6.56 -9.25 14.31
CA ASP A 444 6.34 -8.15 13.39
C ASP A 444 5.41 -7.15 14.10
N LEU A 445 5.97 -6.07 14.64
CA LEU A 445 5.28 -5.19 15.58
C LEU A 445 5.48 -3.71 15.23
N VAL A 446 4.48 -2.89 15.58
CA VAL A 446 4.52 -1.43 15.47
C VAL A 446 4.04 -0.79 16.78
N THR A 447 4.68 0.30 17.19
CA THR A 447 4.18 1.17 18.25
C THR A 447 3.80 2.53 17.70
N VAL A 448 2.64 3.03 18.11
CA VAL A 448 2.13 4.34 17.71
C VAL A 448 1.88 5.17 18.95
N ASP A 449 2.50 6.36 19.03
CA ASP A 449 2.23 7.32 20.10
C ASP A 449 0.78 7.81 20.00
N VAL A 450 -0.05 7.44 20.97
CA VAL A 450 -1.46 7.84 21.07
C VAL A 450 -1.74 8.70 22.29
N ALA A 451 -0.73 8.92 23.14
CA ALA A 451 -0.86 9.64 24.42
C ALA A 451 -0.11 10.99 24.46
N GLY A 452 0.99 11.12 23.71
CA GLY A 452 1.85 12.29 23.74
C GLY A 452 1.18 13.55 23.22
N TYR A 453 1.53 13.96 22.01
CA TYR A 453 0.97 15.17 21.40
C TYR A 453 -0.55 15.12 21.19
N LEU A 454 -1.11 13.93 20.90
CA LEU A 454 -2.54 13.76 20.62
C LEU A 454 -3.45 14.01 21.84
N VAL A 455 -2.95 13.72 23.03
CA VAL A 455 -3.68 13.95 24.31
C VAL A 455 -3.14 15.16 25.06
N GLY A 456 -1.86 15.50 24.86
CA GLY A 456 -1.19 16.63 25.48
C GLY A 456 -0.76 16.42 26.94
N THR A 457 -1.21 15.35 27.59
CA THR A 457 -0.88 15.03 28.99
C THR A 457 0.10 13.87 29.14
N GLY A 458 0.35 13.10 28.06
CA GLY A 458 1.11 11.87 28.08
C GLY A 458 0.39 10.69 28.76
N ALA A 459 -0.84 10.88 29.20
CA ALA A 459 -1.65 9.81 29.77
C ALA A 459 -2.26 8.95 28.64
N MET A 460 -2.22 7.61 28.82
CA MET A 460 -2.87 6.70 27.88
C MET A 460 -4.38 7.01 27.82
N PRO A 461 -4.95 7.28 26.62
CA PRO A 461 -6.38 7.51 26.48
C PRO A 461 -7.19 6.26 26.84
N PRO A 462 -8.45 6.41 27.27
CA PRO A 462 -9.29 5.26 27.63
C PRO A 462 -9.58 4.35 26.43
N GLU A 463 -9.60 4.90 25.22
CA GLU A 463 -9.83 4.18 23.96
C GLU A 463 -8.68 4.46 22.97
N PRO A 464 -7.50 3.85 23.18
CA PRO A 464 -6.30 4.16 22.40
C PRO A 464 -6.46 3.88 20.90
N MET A 465 -7.25 2.85 20.53
CA MET A 465 -7.53 2.53 19.14
C MET A 465 -8.22 3.68 18.40
N ASN A 466 -9.20 4.32 19.05
CA ASN A 466 -9.92 5.44 18.44
C ASN A 466 -9.02 6.66 18.21
N ASN A 467 -7.95 6.81 19.00
CA ASN A 467 -6.98 7.90 18.82
C ASN A 467 -6.13 7.75 17.56
N LEU A 468 -6.06 6.57 16.94
CA LEU A 468 -5.43 6.40 15.62
C LEU A 468 -6.08 7.28 14.54
N MET A 469 -7.35 7.66 14.70
CA MET A 469 -8.02 8.61 13.80
C MET A 469 -7.35 10.00 13.76
N TYR A 470 -6.53 10.33 14.76
CA TYR A 470 -5.79 11.59 14.84
C TYR A 470 -4.29 11.40 14.59
N ALA A 471 -3.81 10.16 14.57
CA ALA A 471 -2.42 9.83 14.29
C ALA A 471 -2.08 9.96 12.79
N HIS A 472 -0.80 9.89 12.49
CA HIS A 472 -0.20 9.87 11.15
C HIS A 472 1.14 9.12 11.22
N GLY A 473 1.83 8.88 10.11
CA GLY A 473 3.09 8.14 10.09
C GLY A 473 4.13 8.66 11.10
N LYS A 474 4.20 9.97 11.32
CA LYS A 474 5.12 10.55 12.34
C LYS A 474 4.76 10.20 13.79
N SER A 475 3.57 9.64 14.05
CA SER A 475 3.20 9.11 15.37
C SER A 475 3.75 7.69 15.60
N VAL A 476 4.26 7.03 14.56
CA VAL A 476 4.92 5.72 14.67
C VAL A 476 6.29 5.90 15.33
N ARG A 477 6.51 5.13 16.41
CA ARG A 477 7.74 5.21 17.20
C ARG A 477 8.70 4.07 16.88
N HIS A 478 8.23 2.85 16.93
CA HIS A 478 9.05 1.67 16.71
C HIS A 478 8.39 0.74 15.71
N VAL A 479 9.19 0.17 14.81
CA VAL A 479 8.76 -0.85 13.87
C VAL A 479 9.78 -1.97 13.87
N MET A 480 9.29 -3.21 13.95
CA MET A 480 10.14 -4.38 13.91
C MET A 480 9.53 -5.47 13.03
N THR A 481 10.39 -6.22 12.35
CA THR A 481 10.06 -7.45 11.61
C THR A 481 10.95 -8.58 12.12
N ASP A 482 10.35 -9.76 12.38
CA ASP A 482 11.08 -10.90 12.94
C ASP A 482 11.94 -10.52 14.18
N GLY A 483 11.42 -9.65 15.06
CA GLY A 483 12.09 -9.21 16.28
C GLY A 483 13.29 -8.29 16.08
N VAL A 484 13.51 -7.76 14.87
CA VAL A 484 14.58 -6.81 14.54
C VAL A 484 13.99 -5.45 14.25
N PHE A 485 14.45 -4.41 14.93
CA PHE A 485 13.99 -3.04 14.70
C PHE A 485 14.48 -2.49 13.37
N GLN A 486 13.56 -1.96 12.55
CA GLN A 486 13.84 -1.16 11.37
C GLN A 486 13.66 0.34 11.65
N VAL A 487 12.72 0.68 12.54
CA VAL A 487 12.49 2.05 13.00
C VAL A 487 12.59 2.07 14.53
N TRP A 488 13.30 3.05 15.04
CA TRP A 488 13.46 3.28 16.46
C TRP A 488 13.27 4.75 16.77
N ASP A 489 12.36 5.06 17.68
CA ASP A 489 12.00 6.43 18.09
C ASP A 489 11.71 7.36 16.89
N GLY A 490 10.94 6.83 15.92
CA GLY A 490 10.54 7.55 14.71
C GLY A 490 11.64 7.73 13.66
N ALA A 491 12.80 7.11 13.84
CA ALA A 491 13.91 7.17 12.89
C ALA A 491 14.24 5.81 12.28
N LEU A 492 14.54 5.78 10.99
CA LEU A 492 15.06 4.60 10.30
C LEU A 492 16.41 4.20 10.89
N VAL A 493 16.61 2.91 11.21
CA VAL A 493 17.85 2.41 11.82
C VAL A 493 18.55 1.31 11.00
N VAL A 494 17.96 0.92 9.87
CA VAL A 494 18.53 -0.09 8.96
C VAL A 494 19.44 0.52 7.90
N ASP A 495 19.38 1.84 7.72
CA ASP A 495 20.24 2.61 6.82
C ASP A 495 20.34 4.05 7.32
N ASP A 496 21.19 4.88 6.70
CA ASP A 496 21.27 6.31 7.00
C ASP A 496 20.06 7.05 6.39
N PRO A 497 19.12 7.57 7.21
CA PRO A 497 17.90 8.18 6.71
C PRO A 497 18.15 9.42 5.84
N VAL A 498 19.25 10.14 6.08
CA VAL A 498 19.61 11.33 5.29
C VAL A 498 20.08 10.89 3.90
N GLN A 499 20.96 9.89 3.84
CA GLN A 499 21.44 9.35 2.56
C GLN A 499 20.32 8.71 1.74
N VAL A 500 19.41 7.97 2.39
CA VAL A 500 18.23 7.39 1.72
C VAL A 500 17.35 8.48 1.12
N ALA A 501 17.05 9.54 1.88
CA ALA A 501 16.23 10.65 1.40
C ALA A 501 16.91 11.43 0.25
N GLU A 502 18.21 11.71 0.36
CA GLU A 502 18.98 12.43 -0.67
C GLU A 502 19.09 11.62 -1.97
N ALA A 503 19.41 10.33 -1.87
CA ALA A 503 19.57 9.47 -3.04
C ALA A 503 18.24 9.25 -3.76
N GLY A 504 17.17 8.93 -3.01
CA GLY A 504 15.83 8.80 -3.57
C GLY A 504 15.31 10.10 -4.17
N GLY A 505 15.52 11.24 -3.49
CA GLY A 505 15.17 12.56 -4.00
C GLY A 505 15.88 12.91 -5.32
N LYS A 506 17.14 12.53 -5.49
CA LYS A 506 17.88 12.72 -6.77
C LYS A 506 17.26 11.88 -7.91
N ALA A 507 16.86 10.64 -7.62
CA ALA A 507 16.20 9.80 -8.62
C ALA A 507 14.83 10.38 -9.04
N VAL A 508 14.04 10.88 -8.09
CA VAL A 508 12.79 11.59 -8.36
C VAL A 508 13.03 12.84 -9.20
N GLN A 509 14.01 13.67 -8.82
CA GLN A 509 14.35 14.91 -9.54
C GLN A 509 14.75 14.59 -10.98
N ARG A 510 15.50 13.52 -11.22
CA ARG A 510 15.86 13.11 -12.59
C ARG A 510 14.63 12.81 -13.45
N ILE A 511 13.63 12.11 -12.89
CA ILE A 511 12.36 11.85 -13.61
C ILE A 511 11.64 13.16 -13.92
N TRP A 512 11.58 14.09 -12.96
CA TRP A 512 10.95 15.38 -13.17
C TRP A 512 11.70 16.25 -14.20
N ASP A 513 13.03 16.19 -14.22
CA ASP A 513 13.83 16.88 -15.24
C ASP A 513 13.58 16.30 -16.65
N MET A 514 13.44 14.99 -16.79
CA MET A 514 13.04 14.35 -18.05
C MET A 514 11.64 14.80 -18.50
N LEU A 515 10.68 14.85 -17.58
CA LEU A 515 9.33 15.39 -17.86
C LEU A 515 9.37 16.87 -18.27
N ALA A 516 10.20 17.66 -17.60
CA ALA A 516 10.37 19.09 -17.95
C ALA A 516 10.98 19.27 -19.34
N ALA A 517 11.93 18.42 -19.72
CA ALA A 517 12.52 18.43 -21.06
C ALA A 517 11.51 18.07 -22.18
N GLU A 518 10.45 17.34 -21.85
CA GLU A 518 9.32 17.01 -22.73
C GLU A 518 8.22 18.08 -22.69
N ASP A 519 8.46 19.24 -22.08
CA ASP A 519 7.44 20.28 -21.86
C ASP A 519 6.20 19.81 -21.07
N TRP A 520 6.32 18.69 -20.32
CA TRP A 520 5.22 18.05 -19.61
C TRP A 520 4.48 18.97 -18.65
N PHE A 521 5.21 19.89 -17.99
CA PHE A 521 4.65 20.83 -17.01
C PHE A 521 4.09 22.11 -17.62
N LYS A 522 4.22 22.33 -18.95
CA LYS A 522 3.59 23.47 -19.60
C LYS A 522 2.05 23.37 -19.49
N PRO A 523 1.34 24.46 -19.22
CA PRO A 523 -0.12 24.44 -19.25
C PRO A 523 -0.60 23.97 -20.61
N THR A 524 -1.47 22.97 -20.63
CA THR A 524 -2.22 22.65 -21.86
C THR A 524 -3.11 23.84 -22.17
N PRO A 525 -3.11 24.39 -23.39
CA PRO A 525 -4.06 25.41 -23.77
C PRO A 525 -5.49 24.92 -23.44
N ARG A 526 -6.20 25.70 -22.65
CA ARG A 526 -7.60 25.41 -22.27
C ARG A 526 -8.53 25.63 -23.45
#